data_4f8436a916c3764f9ba793673f23ac03
#
_entry.id   4f8436a916c3764f9ba793673f23ac03
#
_cell.length_a   1.000
_cell.length_b   1.000
_cell.length_c   1.000
_cell.angle_alpha   90.00
_cell.angle_beta   90.00
_cell.angle_gamma   90.00
#
_symmetry.space_group_name_H-M   'P 1'
#
loop_
_entity.id
_entity.type
_entity.pdbx_description
1 polymer ?
#
loop_
_entity_poly.entity_id
_entity_poly.type
_entity_poly.pdbx_seq_one_letter_code
_entity_poly.pdbx_strand_id
1 'polypeptide(L)'
;MEFILDTADLEAVKQLDELLTIDGVTTNPAIITRSGKQPEQVIKEFVEYLLPEQKFFVQVVSTDYQKMLEEARYICSLRPENTYVKIPVTRNGYKAIKQLKSEGLGVLATAIYSADEAFLAAMNGADYLAPYVNRMCNYGDGIGQVFDLMQMLEIHGL
;
A
#
# COMPACT_ATOMS: atom_id res chain seq x y z
N MET A 1 5.07 -5.85 -15.01
CA MET A 1 3.92 -6.28 -14.17
C MET A 1 4.50 -6.92 -12.92
N GLU A 2 4.00 -6.56 -11.74
CA GLU A 2 4.47 -7.10 -10.46
C GLU A 2 3.39 -8.02 -9.89
N PHE A 3 3.79 -9.13 -9.27
CA PHE A 3 2.91 -10.07 -8.61
C PHE A 3 3.07 -9.96 -7.09
N ILE A 4 2.11 -9.29 -6.44
CA ILE A 4 2.13 -8.97 -5.01
C ILE A 4 1.00 -9.70 -4.31
N LEU A 5 1.29 -10.45 -3.24
CA LEU A 5 0.31 -11.19 -2.47
C LEU A 5 -0.31 -10.33 -1.37
N ASP A 6 -1.65 -10.25 -1.30
CA ASP A 6 -2.38 -9.51 -0.25
C ASP A 6 -2.79 -10.46 0.90
N THR A 7 -1.88 -10.67 1.85
CA THR A 7 -2.05 -11.63 2.93
C THR A 7 -1.22 -11.30 4.19
N ALA A 8 -1.61 -11.86 5.34
CA ALA A 8 -0.82 -11.91 6.58
C ALA A 8 -0.39 -13.36 6.94
N ASP A 9 -0.62 -14.32 6.04
CA ASP A 9 -0.27 -15.73 6.22
C ASP A 9 1.07 -16.03 5.56
N LEU A 10 2.14 -16.02 6.36
CA LEU A 10 3.49 -16.30 5.89
C LEU A 10 3.64 -17.72 5.31
N GLU A 11 2.95 -18.72 5.87
CA GLU A 11 3.08 -20.08 5.36
C GLU A 11 2.45 -20.23 3.97
N ALA A 12 1.33 -19.57 3.73
CA ALA A 12 0.74 -19.49 2.39
C ALA A 12 1.68 -18.76 1.39
N VAL A 13 2.37 -17.71 1.83
CA VAL A 13 3.37 -17.02 1.00
C VAL A 13 4.52 -17.96 0.64
N LYS A 14 5.08 -18.69 1.59
CA LYS A 14 6.18 -19.64 1.35
C LYS A 14 5.79 -20.72 0.32
N GLN A 15 4.58 -21.26 0.45
CA GLN A 15 4.08 -22.30 -0.49
C GLN A 15 3.93 -21.73 -1.92
N LEU A 16 3.49 -20.49 -2.06
CA LEU A 16 3.37 -19.85 -3.37
C LEU A 16 4.72 -19.42 -3.95
N ASP A 17 5.65 -19.01 -3.12
CA ASP A 17 7.00 -18.58 -3.52
C ASP A 17 7.84 -19.76 -4.08
N GLU A 18 7.53 -20.99 -3.66
CA GLU A 18 8.09 -22.22 -4.27
C GLU A 18 7.61 -22.45 -5.71
N LEU A 19 6.46 -21.89 -6.08
CA LEU A 19 5.79 -22.14 -7.37
C LEU A 19 5.87 -20.96 -8.33
N LEU A 20 5.90 -19.75 -7.79
CA LEU A 20 5.73 -18.50 -8.54
C LEU A 20 6.80 -17.48 -8.12
N THR A 21 7.22 -16.65 -9.04
CA THR A 21 8.03 -15.47 -8.70
C THR A 21 7.12 -14.43 -8.05
N ILE A 22 7.37 -14.11 -6.78
CA ILE A 22 6.61 -13.13 -6.01
C ILE A 22 7.43 -11.86 -5.88
N ASP A 23 6.89 -10.72 -6.33
CA ASP A 23 7.57 -9.42 -6.25
C ASP A 23 7.39 -8.74 -4.89
N GLY A 24 6.46 -9.24 -4.08
CA GLY A 24 6.26 -8.70 -2.73
C GLY A 24 4.98 -9.15 -2.04
N VAL A 25 4.79 -8.60 -0.84
CA VAL A 25 3.63 -8.87 0.01
C VAL A 25 3.00 -7.57 0.48
N THR A 26 1.69 -7.50 0.44
CA THR A 26 0.91 -6.40 1.01
C THR A 26 0.03 -6.91 2.15
N THR A 27 -0.10 -6.10 3.18
CA THR A 27 -1.00 -6.35 4.32
C THR A 27 -1.95 -5.18 4.52
N ASN A 28 -2.93 -5.38 5.38
CA ASN A 28 -3.77 -4.30 5.89
C ASN A 28 -4.32 -4.69 7.27
N PRO A 29 -4.84 -3.73 8.07
CA PRO A 29 -5.32 -4.02 9.42
C PRO A 29 -6.38 -5.12 9.49
N ALA A 30 -7.28 -5.21 8.50
CA ALA A 30 -8.33 -6.21 8.48
C ALA A 30 -7.77 -7.63 8.24
N ILE A 31 -6.78 -7.77 7.37
CA ILE A 31 -6.10 -9.05 7.11
C ILE A 31 -5.31 -9.48 8.35
N ILE A 32 -4.56 -8.58 8.96
CA ILE A 32 -3.79 -8.84 10.19
C ILE A 32 -4.73 -9.25 11.32
N THR A 33 -5.83 -8.53 11.55
CA THR A 33 -6.81 -8.89 12.59
C THR A 33 -7.40 -10.28 12.36
N ARG A 34 -7.71 -10.65 11.12
CA ARG A 34 -8.23 -11.99 10.78
C ARG A 34 -7.22 -13.11 11.00
N SER A 35 -5.93 -12.84 10.89
CA SER A 35 -4.89 -13.83 11.16
C SER A 35 -4.77 -14.20 12.66
N GLY A 36 -5.36 -13.41 13.55
CA GLY A 36 -5.26 -13.57 15.00
C GLY A 36 -3.90 -13.19 15.60
N LYS A 37 -2.97 -12.73 14.78
CA LYS A 37 -1.63 -12.30 15.20
C LYS A 37 -1.62 -10.81 15.56
N GLN A 38 -0.63 -10.41 16.35
CA GLN A 38 -0.36 -8.98 16.59
C GLN A 38 0.34 -8.36 15.36
N PRO A 39 0.06 -7.08 15.05
CA PRO A 39 0.67 -6.41 13.89
C PRO A 39 2.20 -6.48 13.87
N GLU A 40 2.84 -6.25 15.00
CA GLU A 40 4.30 -6.30 15.14
C GLU A 40 4.86 -7.68 14.83
N GLN A 41 4.15 -8.74 15.21
CA GLN A 41 4.54 -10.11 14.90
C GLN A 41 4.47 -10.37 13.39
N VAL A 42 3.38 -9.98 12.73
CA VAL A 42 3.22 -10.15 11.27
C VAL A 42 4.31 -9.39 10.52
N ILE A 43 4.54 -8.12 10.90
CA ILE A 43 5.57 -7.30 10.26
C ILE A 43 6.95 -7.95 10.41
N LYS A 44 7.29 -8.40 11.63
CA LYS A 44 8.58 -9.06 11.90
C LYS A 44 8.75 -10.33 11.08
N GLU A 45 7.75 -11.20 11.02
CA GLU A 45 7.78 -12.42 10.24
C GLU A 45 8.08 -12.14 8.74
N PHE A 46 7.46 -11.13 8.15
CA PHE A 46 7.71 -10.77 6.75
C PHE A 46 9.05 -10.05 6.56
N VAL A 47 9.46 -9.18 7.47
CA VAL A 47 10.78 -8.54 7.42
C VAL A 47 11.91 -9.56 7.44
N GLU A 48 11.76 -10.64 8.23
CA GLU A 48 12.75 -11.72 8.31
C GLU A 48 12.73 -12.67 7.11
N TYR A 49 11.59 -12.81 6.42
CA TYR A 49 11.43 -13.74 5.31
C TYR A 49 11.72 -13.14 3.93
N LEU A 50 11.23 -11.93 3.66
CA LEU A 50 11.31 -11.32 2.33
C LEU A 50 12.74 -10.99 1.92
N LEU A 51 13.09 -11.35 0.69
CA LEU A 51 14.37 -11.00 0.09
C LEU A 51 14.50 -9.48 -0.10
N PRO A 52 15.71 -8.92 -0.13
CA PRO A 52 15.91 -7.48 -0.25
C PRO A 52 15.21 -6.83 -1.45
N GLU A 53 15.12 -7.53 -2.58
CA GLU A 53 14.45 -7.07 -3.81
C GLU A 53 12.93 -7.14 -3.76
N GLN A 54 12.35 -7.97 -2.87
CA GLN A 54 10.90 -8.09 -2.73
C GLN A 54 10.32 -6.90 -1.97
N LYS A 55 9.13 -6.48 -2.35
CA LYS A 55 8.45 -5.32 -1.78
C LYS A 55 7.55 -5.69 -0.61
N PHE A 56 7.52 -4.83 0.39
CA PHE A 56 6.64 -5.01 1.53
C PHE A 56 5.76 -3.78 1.75
N PHE A 57 4.45 -4.00 1.83
CA PHE A 57 3.47 -2.93 1.96
C PHE A 57 2.71 -3.06 3.28
N VAL A 58 2.85 -2.07 4.16
CA VAL A 58 2.25 -2.05 5.50
C VAL A 58 1.43 -0.78 5.71
N GLN A 59 0.21 -0.92 6.19
CA GLN A 59 -0.70 0.21 6.37
C GLN A 59 -0.56 0.86 7.75
N VAL A 60 -0.50 2.19 7.79
CA VAL A 60 -0.68 2.96 9.03
C VAL A 60 -2.10 2.84 9.56
N VAL A 61 -2.27 2.88 10.86
CA VAL A 61 -3.58 2.76 11.54
C VAL A 61 -4.10 4.11 11.98
N SER A 62 -3.22 5.03 12.38
CA SER A 62 -3.60 6.37 12.84
C SER A 62 -4.28 7.18 11.74
N THR A 63 -5.24 8.00 12.15
CA THR A 63 -5.94 9.00 11.31
C THR A 63 -5.44 10.41 11.56
N ASP A 64 -4.68 10.63 12.63
CA ASP A 64 -4.02 11.89 12.94
C ASP A 64 -2.75 12.06 12.08
N TYR A 65 -2.54 13.25 11.55
CA TYR A 65 -1.43 13.52 10.64
C TYR A 65 -0.05 13.23 11.24
N GLN A 66 0.21 13.70 12.46
CA GLN A 66 1.54 13.53 13.09
C GLN A 66 1.81 12.07 13.45
N LYS A 67 0.83 11.40 14.03
CA LYS A 67 0.93 9.98 14.35
C LYS A 67 1.08 9.11 13.09
N MET A 68 0.40 9.48 12.01
CA MET A 68 0.53 8.80 10.71
C MET A 68 1.97 8.87 10.19
N LEU A 69 2.64 10.03 10.31
CA LEU A 69 4.05 10.19 9.94
C LEU A 69 4.98 9.38 10.86
N GLU A 70 4.72 9.39 12.17
CA GLU A 70 5.51 8.60 13.15
C GLU A 70 5.42 7.10 12.85
N GLU A 71 4.21 6.56 12.65
CA GLU A 71 3.99 5.17 12.27
C GLU A 71 4.69 4.82 10.94
N ALA A 72 4.54 5.67 9.92
CA ALA A 72 5.14 5.46 8.62
C ALA A 72 6.68 5.36 8.69
N ARG A 73 7.31 6.30 9.39
CA ARG A 73 8.76 6.30 9.60
C ARG A 73 9.22 5.07 10.39
N TYR A 74 8.47 4.68 11.42
CA TYR A 74 8.76 3.48 12.19
C TYR A 74 8.69 2.22 11.31
N ILE A 75 7.62 2.04 10.53
CA ILE A 75 7.47 0.91 9.62
C ILE A 75 8.65 0.84 8.64
N CYS A 76 9.00 1.96 7.98
CA CYS A 76 10.12 2.01 7.07
C CYS A 76 11.47 1.75 7.75
N SER A 77 11.62 2.09 9.04
CA SER A 77 12.86 1.83 9.78
C SER A 77 13.11 0.34 10.07
N LEU A 78 12.06 -0.47 10.11
CA LEU A 78 12.17 -1.92 10.34
C LEU A 78 12.77 -2.66 9.13
N ARG A 79 12.54 -2.14 7.93
CA ARG A 79 13.11 -2.64 6.68
C ARG A 79 13.24 -1.45 5.71
N PRO A 80 14.41 -0.78 5.70
CA PRO A 80 14.59 0.47 4.93
C PRO A 80 14.45 0.31 3.42
N GLU A 81 14.79 -0.88 2.89
CA GLU A 81 14.75 -1.15 1.45
C GLU A 81 13.41 -1.78 1.05
N ASN A 82 12.83 -1.28 -0.05
CA ASN A 82 11.62 -1.83 -0.65
C ASN A 82 10.41 -1.95 0.29
N THR A 83 10.33 -1.11 1.33
CA THR A 83 9.14 -0.97 2.17
C THR A 83 8.33 0.25 1.77
N TYR A 84 7.05 0.03 1.55
CA TYR A 84 6.08 1.05 1.18
C TYR A 84 5.00 1.15 2.24
N VAL A 85 4.81 2.34 2.79
CA VAL A 85 3.71 2.56 3.75
C VAL A 85 2.41 2.81 3.01
N LYS A 86 1.36 2.12 3.43
CA LYS A 86 0.02 2.31 2.87
C LYS A 86 -0.68 3.43 3.62
N ILE A 87 -1.05 4.49 2.89
CA ILE A 87 -1.68 5.69 3.44
C ILE A 87 -3.09 5.81 2.84
N PRO A 88 -4.15 5.81 3.68
CA PRO A 88 -5.51 6.04 3.20
C PRO A 88 -5.70 7.45 2.62
N VAL A 89 -6.41 7.58 1.49
CA VAL A 89 -6.69 8.87 0.84
C VAL A 89 -7.73 9.67 1.63
N THR A 90 -7.25 10.43 2.58
CA THR A 90 -8.00 11.35 3.43
C THR A 90 -7.31 12.71 3.41
N ARG A 91 -7.93 13.75 3.98
CA ARG A 91 -7.29 15.07 4.08
C ARG A 91 -5.91 14.99 4.75
N ASN A 92 -5.78 14.24 5.83
CA ASN A 92 -4.49 14.03 6.52
C ASN A 92 -3.59 13.08 5.71
N GLY A 93 -4.16 12.08 5.05
CA GLY A 93 -3.44 11.15 4.20
C GLY A 93 -2.74 11.84 3.03
N TYR A 94 -3.41 12.72 2.29
CA TYR A 94 -2.76 13.49 1.22
C TYR A 94 -1.59 14.33 1.72
N LYS A 95 -1.73 14.96 2.89
CA LYS A 95 -0.62 15.70 3.52
C LYS A 95 0.53 14.76 3.89
N ALA A 96 0.21 13.58 4.45
CA ALA A 96 1.20 12.58 4.84
C ALA A 96 1.94 12.03 3.61
N ILE A 97 1.24 11.68 2.53
CA ILE A 97 1.84 11.23 1.26
C ILE A 97 2.89 12.25 0.80
N LYS A 98 2.49 13.52 0.67
CA LYS A 98 3.40 14.58 0.22
C LYS A 98 4.62 14.73 1.12
N GLN A 99 4.45 14.67 2.45
CA GLN A 99 5.54 14.79 3.40
C GLN A 99 6.49 13.59 3.33
N LEU A 100 5.95 12.37 3.37
CA LEU A 100 6.75 11.14 3.32
C LEU A 100 7.54 11.03 2.02
N LYS A 101 6.95 11.44 0.90
CA LYS A 101 7.65 11.49 -0.39
C LYS A 101 8.79 12.52 -0.39
N SER A 102 8.64 13.65 0.27
CA SER A 102 9.74 14.62 0.42
C SER A 102 10.90 14.08 1.29
N GLU A 103 10.64 13.08 2.12
CA GLU A 103 11.62 12.36 2.93
C GLU A 103 12.24 11.15 2.20
N GLY A 104 11.81 10.88 0.96
CA GLY A 104 12.30 9.75 0.15
C GLY A 104 11.69 8.39 0.51
N LEU A 105 10.64 8.35 1.32
CA LEU A 105 9.99 7.10 1.72
C LEU A 105 9.03 6.59 0.64
N GLY A 106 8.92 5.27 0.53
CA GLY A 106 7.98 4.61 -0.37
C GLY A 106 6.54 4.70 0.14
N VAL A 107 5.60 5.06 -0.74
CA VAL A 107 4.18 5.24 -0.37
C VAL A 107 3.25 4.55 -1.35
N LEU A 108 2.31 3.77 -0.83
CA LEU A 108 1.14 3.27 -1.55
C LEU A 108 -0.11 4.01 -1.04
N ALA A 109 -0.83 4.69 -1.91
CA ALA A 109 -2.13 5.27 -1.56
C ALA A 109 -3.22 4.21 -1.59
N THR A 110 -4.03 4.12 -0.53
CA THR A 110 -5.08 3.10 -0.36
C THR A 110 -6.41 3.71 0.07
N ALA A 111 -7.44 2.88 0.20
CA ALA A 111 -8.81 3.30 0.47
C ALA A 111 -9.33 4.30 -0.57
N ILE A 112 -9.03 4.04 -1.83
CA ILE A 112 -9.40 4.85 -2.99
C ILE A 112 -10.75 4.38 -3.51
N TYR A 113 -11.68 5.31 -3.71
CA TYR A 113 -13.05 5.04 -4.17
C TYR A 113 -13.40 5.75 -5.48
N SER A 114 -12.50 6.58 -6.03
CA SER A 114 -12.69 7.23 -7.33
C SER A 114 -11.36 7.43 -8.06
N ALA A 115 -11.45 7.66 -9.38
CA ALA A 115 -10.29 8.01 -10.21
C ALA A 115 -9.62 9.31 -9.72
N ASP A 116 -10.41 10.31 -9.36
CA ASP A 116 -9.91 11.61 -8.88
C ASP A 116 -9.10 11.47 -7.59
N GLU A 117 -9.57 10.67 -6.62
CA GLU A 117 -8.83 10.40 -5.39
C GLU A 117 -7.48 9.75 -5.66
N ALA A 118 -7.46 8.78 -6.57
CA ALA A 118 -6.22 8.12 -6.97
C ALA A 118 -5.26 9.08 -7.67
N PHE A 119 -5.76 9.87 -8.61
CA PHE A 119 -4.97 10.83 -9.36
C PHE A 119 -4.34 11.90 -8.44
N LEU A 120 -5.11 12.45 -7.49
CA LEU A 120 -4.59 13.39 -6.50
C LEU A 120 -3.48 12.76 -5.62
N ALA A 121 -3.58 11.48 -5.30
CA ALA A 121 -2.53 10.77 -4.57
C ALA A 121 -1.25 10.62 -5.41
N ALA A 122 -1.38 10.29 -6.71
CA ALA A 122 -0.27 10.23 -7.64
C ALA A 122 0.39 11.60 -7.81
N MET A 123 -0.39 12.67 -7.96
CA MET A 123 0.11 14.05 -8.00
C MET A 123 0.90 14.46 -6.75
N ASN A 124 0.60 13.87 -5.59
CA ASN A 124 1.37 14.04 -4.36
C ASN A 124 2.59 13.13 -4.27
N GLY A 125 2.85 12.31 -5.31
CA GLY A 125 4.03 11.49 -5.46
C GLY A 125 3.89 10.06 -4.93
N ALA A 126 2.67 9.54 -4.68
CA ALA A 126 2.50 8.14 -4.31
C ALA A 126 3.08 7.22 -5.40
N ASP A 127 3.89 6.22 -4.99
CA ASP A 127 4.53 5.27 -5.90
C ASP A 127 3.56 4.20 -6.40
N TYR A 128 2.55 3.89 -5.59
CA TYR A 128 1.52 2.89 -5.87
C TYR A 128 0.13 3.41 -5.51
N LEU A 129 -0.85 2.93 -6.26
CA LEU A 129 -2.27 3.23 -6.05
C LEU A 129 -3.04 1.91 -5.90
N ALA A 130 -3.87 1.80 -4.86
CA ALA A 130 -4.70 0.62 -4.61
C ALA A 130 -6.19 0.97 -4.57
N PRO A 131 -6.85 1.13 -5.74
CA PRO A 131 -8.29 1.38 -5.82
C PRO A 131 -9.11 0.18 -5.32
N TYR A 132 -10.18 0.47 -4.60
CA TYR A 132 -11.17 -0.54 -4.18
C TYR A 132 -12.20 -0.77 -5.28
N VAL A 133 -11.76 -1.36 -6.41
CA VAL A 133 -12.56 -1.49 -7.63
C VAL A 133 -13.93 -2.12 -7.38
N ASN A 134 -13.99 -3.22 -6.62
CA ASN A 134 -15.27 -3.86 -6.29
C ASN A 134 -16.22 -2.91 -5.55
N ARG A 135 -15.70 -2.09 -4.64
CA ARG A 135 -16.52 -1.09 -3.93
C ARG A 135 -16.92 0.07 -4.82
N MET A 136 -16.01 0.52 -5.71
CA MET A 136 -16.34 1.53 -6.71
C MET A 136 -17.48 1.06 -7.62
N CYS A 137 -17.51 -0.21 -8.01
CA CYS A 137 -18.58 -0.82 -8.80
C CYS A 137 -19.94 -0.85 -8.06
N ASN A 138 -19.95 -0.83 -6.73
CA ASN A 138 -21.19 -0.74 -5.96
C ASN A 138 -21.88 0.65 -6.05
N TYR A 139 -21.13 1.68 -6.46
CA TYR A 139 -21.62 3.06 -6.54
C TYR A 139 -21.67 3.60 -7.98
N GLY A 140 -21.20 2.82 -8.97
CA GLY A 140 -21.19 3.25 -10.36
C GLY A 140 -20.28 2.38 -11.23
N ASP A 141 -19.74 2.95 -12.30
CA ASP A 141 -18.80 2.27 -13.19
C ASP A 141 -17.37 2.29 -12.62
N GLY A 142 -17.10 1.42 -11.65
CA GLY A 142 -15.78 1.31 -11.03
C GLY A 142 -14.69 0.85 -11.99
N ILE A 143 -15.03 0.04 -12.99
CA ILE A 143 -14.06 -0.42 -14.00
C ILE A 143 -13.71 0.73 -14.94
N GLY A 144 -14.71 1.48 -15.43
CA GLY A 144 -14.48 2.67 -16.26
C GLY A 144 -13.60 3.70 -15.55
N GLN A 145 -13.83 3.94 -14.26
CA GLN A 145 -12.99 4.84 -13.47
C GLN A 145 -11.52 4.39 -13.38
N VAL A 146 -11.24 3.09 -13.39
CA VAL A 146 -9.85 2.61 -13.45
C VAL A 146 -9.21 2.92 -14.80
N PHE A 147 -9.94 2.77 -15.90
CA PHE A 147 -9.45 3.18 -17.22
C PHE A 147 -9.25 4.69 -17.31
N ASP A 148 -10.17 5.47 -16.77
CA ASP A 148 -10.03 6.94 -16.72
C ASP A 148 -8.78 7.33 -15.93
N LEU A 149 -8.55 6.70 -14.77
CA LEU A 149 -7.33 6.90 -13.98
C LEU A 149 -6.06 6.58 -14.78
N MET A 150 -6.03 5.44 -15.47
CA MET A 150 -4.87 5.06 -16.29
C MET A 150 -4.58 6.11 -17.37
N GLN A 151 -5.61 6.62 -18.04
CA GLN A 151 -5.47 7.69 -19.02
C GLN A 151 -4.96 8.99 -18.39
N MET A 152 -5.50 9.37 -17.21
CA MET A 152 -5.04 10.56 -16.49
C MET A 152 -3.56 10.46 -16.12
N LEU A 153 -3.12 9.31 -15.62
CA LEU A 153 -1.71 9.08 -15.28
C LEU A 153 -0.82 9.16 -16.52
N GLU A 154 -1.21 8.51 -17.61
CA GLU A 154 -0.46 8.53 -18.88
C GLU A 154 -0.32 9.96 -19.45
N ILE A 155 -1.42 10.71 -19.51
CA ILE A 155 -1.43 12.09 -20.04
C ILE A 155 -0.49 13.01 -19.24
N HIS A 156 -0.40 12.79 -17.92
CA HIS A 156 0.39 13.62 -17.02
C HIS A 156 1.80 13.06 -16.72
N GLY A 157 2.15 11.90 -17.29
CA GLY A 157 3.47 11.29 -17.11
C GLY A 157 3.74 10.83 -15.68
N LEU A 158 2.73 10.33 -15.00
CA LEU A 158 2.76 9.84 -13.62
C LEU A 158 2.79 8.32 -13.55
#